data_5ebb9df7c46db4e145d75c5a73f8a843
#
_entry.id   5ebb9df7c46db4e145d75c5a73f8a843
#
_cell.length_a   1.000
_cell.length_b   1.000
_cell.length_c   1.000
_cell.angle_alpha   90.00
_cell.angle_beta   90.00
_cell.angle_gamma   90.00
#
_symmetry.space_group_name_H-M   'P 1'
#
loop_
_entity.id
_entity.type
_entity.pdbx_description
1 polymer ?
#
loop_
_entity_poly.entity_id
_entity_poly.type
_entity_poly.pdbx_seq_one_letter_code
_entity_poly.pdbx_strand_id
1 'polypeptide(L)'
;LILKRTVLDRLAAIIAIVLALAVPAMAQSTLETVRERGFLICGASDPTPGFAQQDADGRWVGFDVDFCRALAAAALGDPNLIEFRSLRGETRFAPLQTGMVDVLTRSGPWTERRDTLYGATYVGTAFFDGQSFLVPQSLGMVSAFELEDISVCVLDAGEELERIQEFFFANQALYTEVPYEEVSDLSVAYQNGLCQVVSASGRNLQAIRRGLPDPNAHRILPERISKELLGPLVREGDQQWFSIVRWTLFALINAEEVGVTSLNIESLSASRNPAIRRILGVEGDFGSPLGLKRSFMADAIRAAGNYAELYDRHFGPQTGAALLRGQNALWTNGGLLYAPPVR
;
A
#
# COMPACT_ATOMS: atom_id res chain seq x y z
N LEU A 1 -30.95 -39.95 49.92
CA LEU A 1 -29.96 -40.35 48.86
C LEU A 1 -30.51 -40.15 47.46
N ILE A 2 -31.79 -40.41 47.19
CA ILE A 2 -32.43 -40.32 45.84
C ILE A 2 -32.53 -38.87 45.34
N LEU A 3 -32.80 -37.89 46.25
CA LEU A 3 -32.93 -36.46 45.88
C LEU A 3 -31.62 -35.81 45.40
N LYS A 4 -30.48 -36.27 45.92
CA LYS A 4 -29.15 -35.76 45.51
C LYS A 4 -28.74 -36.27 44.14
N ARG A 5 -29.17 -37.45 43.72
CA ARG A 5 -28.85 -38.04 42.43
C ARG A 5 -29.58 -37.32 41.28
N THR A 6 -30.86 -36.99 41.46
CA THR A 6 -31.68 -36.27 40.47
C THR A 6 -31.23 -34.83 40.25
N VAL A 7 -30.66 -34.17 41.26
CA VAL A 7 -30.08 -32.81 41.13
C VAL A 7 -28.76 -32.87 40.34
N LEU A 8 -27.91 -33.87 40.63
CA LEU A 8 -26.65 -34.06 39.90
C LEU A 8 -26.88 -34.39 38.42
N ASP A 9 -27.85 -35.24 38.11
CA ASP A 9 -28.19 -35.62 36.73
C ASP A 9 -28.77 -34.43 35.91
N ARG A 10 -29.56 -33.56 36.56
CA ARG A 10 -30.07 -32.33 35.94
C ARG A 10 -28.95 -31.28 35.72
N LEU A 11 -28.00 -31.16 36.69
CA LEU A 11 -26.84 -30.28 36.50
C LEU A 11 -25.93 -30.77 35.35
N ALA A 12 -25.68 -32.08 35.30
CA ALA A 12 -24.89 -32.69 34.24
C ALA A 12 -25.54 -32.50 32.85
N ALA A 13 -26.88 -32.62 32.75
CA ALA A 13 -27.63 -32.39 31.53
C ALA A 13 -27.58 -30.91 31.09
N ILE A 14 -27.67 -29.96 32.02
CA ILE A 14 -27.57 -28.52 31.71
C ILE A 14 -26.15 -28.17 31.27
N ILE A 15 -25.11 -28.72 31.90
CA ILE A 15 -23.72 -28.50 31.49
C ILE A 15 -23.46 -29.10 30.09
N ALA A 16 -23.99 -30.27 29.80
CA ALA A 16 -23.87 -30.88 28.47
C ALA A 16 -24.59 -30.07 27.40
N ILE A 17 -25.75 -29.48 27.70
CA ILE A 17 -26.47 -28.59 26.78
C ILE A 17 -25.72 -27.29 26.55
N VAL A 18 -25.14 -26.69 27.58
CA VAL A 18 -24.32 -25.46 27.48
C VAL A 18 -23.04 -25.71 26.69
N LEU A 19 -22.38 -26.86 26.87
CA LEU A 19 -21.21 -27.25 26.06
C LEU A 19 -21.56 -27.57 24.61
N ALA A 20 -22.74 -28.11 24.33
CA ALA A 20 -23.22 -28.40 22.99
C ALA A 20 -23.65 -27.13 22.22
N LEU A 21 -23.99 -26.04 22.93
CA LEU A 21 -24.32 -24.73 22.34
C LEU A 21 -23.10 -23.82 22.16
N ALA A 22 -21.93 -24.19 22.68
CA ALA A 22 -20.67 -23.51 22.42
C ALA A 22 -20.11 -23.93 21.03
N VAL A 23 -20.91 -23.76 19.97
CA VAL A 23 -20.38 -23.76 18.61
C VAL A 23 -19.45 -22.54 18.55
N PRO A 24 -18.16 -22.72 18.25
CA PRO A 24 -17.30 -21.56 18.02
C PRO A 24 -17.96 -20.76 16.91
N ALA A 25 -18.36 -19.53 17.19
CA ALA A 25 -18.77 -18.59 16.18
C ALA A 25 -17.56 -18.43 15.25
N MET A 26 -17.54 -19.17 14.16
CA MET A 26 -16.57 -18.96 13.08
C MET A 26 -16.78 -17.50 12.66
N ALA A 27 -15.80 -16.65 12.95
CA ALA A 27 -15.86 -15.28 12.48
C ALA A 27 -16.04 -15.33 10.95
N GLN A 28 -17.11 -14.71 10.47
CA GLN A 28 -17.42 -14.66 9.05
C GLN A 28 -16.19 -14.10 8.31
N SER A 29 -15.77 -14.78 7.23
CA SER A 29 -14.61 -14.33 6.47
C SER A 29 -14.89 -12.97 5.82
N THR A 30 -13.86 -12.16 5.65
CA THR A 30 -14.00 -10.85 4.98
C THR A 30 -14.54 -11.03 3.55
N LEU A 31 -14.15 -12.11 2.85
CA LEU A 31 -14.66 -12.41 1.52
C LEU A 31 -16.18 -12.62 1.53
N GLU A 32 -16.72 -13.38 2.50
CA GLU A 32 -18.16 -13.59 2.63
C GLU A 32 -18.89 -12.27 2.91
N THR A 33 -18.37 -11.48 3.86
CA THR A 33 -18.92 -10.15 4.19
C THR A 33 -18.96 -9.23 2.98
N VAL A 34 -17.88 -9.19 2.19
CA VAL A 34 -17.78 -8.40 0.94
C VAL A 34 -18.80 -8.86 -0.09
N ARG A 35 -18.99 -10.17 -0.24
CA ARG A 35 -19.96 -10.74 -1.19
C ARG A 35 -21.41 -10.51 -0.78
N GLU A 36 -21.74 -10.70 0.49
CA GLU A 36 -23.08 -10.45 1.01
C GLU A 36 -23.46 -8.98 0.90
N ARG A 37 -22.52 -8.09 1.17
CA ARG A 37 -22.72 -6.66 1.00
C ARG A 37 -22.76 -6.23 -0.47
N GLY A 38 -22.11 -6.97 -1.36
CA GLY A 38 -22.05 -6.70 -2.79
C GLY A 38 -20.98 -5.73 -3.25
N PHE A 39 -20.16 -5.19 -2.35
CA PHE A 39 -19.05 -4.28 -2.67
C PHE A 39 -17.92 -4.35 -1.64
N LEU A 40 -16.72 -3.95 -2.07
CA LEU A 40 -15.52 -3.81 -1.25
C LEU A 40 -15.49 -2.44 -0.57
N ILE A 41 -15.08 -2.36 0.70
CA ILE A 41 -14.76 -1.09 1.35
C ILE A 41 -13.26 -0.96 1.51
N CYS A 42 -12.67 -0.03 0.77
CA CYS A 42 -11.24 0.26 0.81
C CYS A 42 -10.98 1.50 1.69
N GLY A 43 -10.20 1.33 2.75
CA GLY A 43 -9.65 2.44 3.52
C GLY A 43 -8.49 3.07 2.76
N ALA A 44 -8.69 4.29 2.28
CA ALA A 44 -7.65 5.11 1.68
C ALA A 44 -7.09 6.06 2.73
N SER A 45 -5.76 6.27 2.72
CA SER A 45 -5.18 7.27 3.62
C SER A 45 -5.53 8.70 3.15
N ASP A 46 -5.17 9.67 3.97
CA ASP A 46 -5.31 11.10 3.66
C ASP A 46 -4.88 11.44 2.24
N PRO A 47 -5.45 12.48 1.66
CA PRO A 47 -5.11 12.89 0.30
C PRO A 47 -3.59 12.96 0.12
N THR A 48 -3.07 12.04 -0.67
CA THR A 48 -1.66 12.01 -1.03
C THR A 48 -1.55 11.91 -2.55
N PRO A 49 -1.05 12.95 -3.19
CA PRO A 49 -0.93 13.01 -4.63
C PRO A 49 -0.23 11.78 -5.22
N GLY A 50 -0.85 11.19 -6.24
CA GLY A 50 -0.38 9.96 -6.89
C GLY A 50 -0.78 8.65 -6.20
N PHE A 51 -1.11 8.64 -4.90
CA PHE A 51 -1.54 7.43 -4.18
C PHE A 51 -3.05 7.35 -3.99
N ALA A 52 -3.64 8.30 -3.27
CA ALA A 52 -5.09 8.37 -3.08
C ALA A 52 -5.51 9.82 -2.91
N GLN A 53 -6.40 10.29 -3.75
CA GLN A 53 -7.01 11.62 -3.66
C GLN A 53 -8.30 11.65 -4.46
N GLN A 54 -9.12 12.64 -4.23
CA GLN A 54 -10.24 12.95 -5.11
C GLN A 54 -9.81 13.92 -6.21
N ASP A 55 -10.24 13.67 -7.43
CA ASP A 55 -10.10 14.60 -8.55
C ASP A 55 -11.11 15.77 -8.46
N ALA A 56 -11.10 16.66 -9.45
CA ALA A 56 -12.00 17.81 -9.49
C ALA A 56 -13.49 17.43 -9.54
N ASP A 57 -13.81 16.22 -10.00
CA ASP A 57 -15.17 15.68 -10.05
C ASP A 57 -15.55 14.89 -8.80
N GLY A 58 -14.68 14.86 -7.78
CA GLY A 58 -14.86 14.10 -6.54
C GLY A 58 -14.62 12.60 -6.66
N ARG A 59 -14.07 12.12 -7.77
CA ARG A 59 -13.77 10.71 -7.98
C ARG A 59 -12.41 10.37 -7.37
N TRP A 60 -12.34 9.22 -6.72
CA TRP A 60 -11.09 8.71 -6.19
C TRP A 60 -10.14 8.28 -7.32
N VAL A 61 -8.89 8.75 -7.25
CA VAL A 61 -7.81 8.45 -8.20
C VAL A 61 -6.49 8.21 -7.46
N GLY A 62 -5.62 7.38 -8.00
CA GLY A 62 -4.30 7.11 -7.47
C GLY A 62 -3.92 5.64 -7.49
N PHE A 63 -2.65 5.37 -7.20
CA PHE A 63 -2.07 4.02 -7.18
C PHE A 63 -2.80 3.07 -6.21
N ASP A 64 -3.05 3.52 -4.99
CA ASP A 64 -3.77 2.77 -3.97
C ASP A 64 -5.23 2.51 -4.37
N VAL A 65 -5.85 3.51 -5.02
CA VAL A 65 -7.23 3.44 -5.51
C VAL A 65 -7.36 2.39 -6.62
N ASP A 66 -6.43 2.38 -7.57
CA ASP A 66 -6.45 1.41 -8.66
C ASP A 66 -6.12 -0.01 -8.16
N PHE A 67 -5.24 -0.15 -7.17
CA PHE A 67 -5.04 -1.43 -6.49
C PHE A 67 -6.33 -1.96 -5.84
N CYS A 68 -7.07 -1.08 -5.16
CA CYS A 68 -8.37 -1.48 -4.57
C CYS A 68 -9.40 -1.86 -5.64
N ARG A 69 -9.40 -1.20 -6.81
CA ARG A 69 -10.23 -1.60 -7.96
C ARG A 69 -9.81 -2.97 -8.52
N ALA A 70 -8.50 -3.24 -8.60
CA ALA A 70 -8.00 -4.57 -8.96
C ALA A 70 -8.49 -5.64 -7.98
N LEU A 71 -8.47 -5.35 -6.68
CA LEU A 71 -8.97 -6.25 -5.64
C LEU A 71 -10.49 -6.47 -5.74
N ALA A 72 -11.28 -5.42 -5.99
CA ALA A 72 -12.73 -5.56 -6.21
C ALA A 72 -13.03 -6.43 -7.44
N ALA A 73 -12.29 -6.23 -8.54
CA ALA A 73 -12.40 -7.07 -9.73
C ALA A 73 -12.03 -8.53 -9.43
N ALA A 74 -10.96 -8.79 -8.67
CA ALA A 74 -10.55 -10.13 -8.27
C ALA A 74 -11.59 -10.85 -7.40
N ALA A 75 -12.15 -10.14 -6.40
CA ALA A 75 -13.06 -10.72 -5.41
C ALA A 75 -14.51 -10.84 -5.89
N LEU A 76 -14.98 -9.84 -6.66
CA LEU A 76 -16.39 -9.68 -7.06
C LEU A 76 -16.59 -9.77 -8.59
N GLY A 77 -15.54 -9.61 -9.39
CA GLY A 77 -15.60 -9.61 -10.85
C GLY A 77 -15.90 -8.25 -11.48
N ASP A 78 -16.03 -7.17 -10.68
CA ASP A 78 -16.29 -5.82 -11.16
C ASP A 78 -15.47 -4.80 -10.34
N PRO A 79 -14.61 -3.98 -10.96
CA PRO A 79 -13.80 -2.97 -10.29
C PRO A 79 -14.61 -1.78 -9.72
N ASN A 80 -15.88 -1.64 -10.12
CA ASN A 80 -16.75 -0.55 -9.68
C ASN A 80 -17.56 -0.91 -8.42
N LEU A 81 -17.56 -2.17 -8.02
CA LEU A 81 -18.20 -2.62 -6.77
C LEU A 81 -17.29 -2.29 -5.57
N ILE A 82 -17.10 -1.00 -5.31
CA ILE A 82 -16.16 -0.49 -4.31
C ILE A 82 -16.62 0.83 -3.70
N GLU A 83 -16.42 0.98 -2.40
CA GLU A 83 -16.54 2.21 -1.65
C GLU A 83 -15.19 2.59 -1.05
N PHE A 84 -14.83 3.86 -1.11
CA PHE A 84 -13.60 4.39 -0.50
C PHE A 84 -13.92 5.16 0.77
N ARG A 85 -13.15 4.93 1.84
CA ARG A 85 -13.21 5.69 3.08
C ARG A 85 -11.89 6.37 3.36
N SER A 86 -11.91 7.69 3.50
CA SER A 86 -10.74 8.46 3.92
C SER A 86 -10.46 8.23 5.40
N LEU A 87 -9.26 7.79 5.72
CA LEU A 87 -8.83 7.48 7.08
C LEU A 87 -7.54 8.24 7.41
N ARG A 88 -7.51 8.89 8.58
CA ARG A 88 -6.43 9.80 8.99
C ARG A 88 -5.63 9.28 10.17
N GLY A 89 -4.35 9.66 10.19
CA GLY A 89 -3.45 9.43 11.32
C GLY A 89 -3.39 7.97 11.80
N GLU A 90 -3.02 7.76 13.03
CA GLU A 90 -2.94 6.42 13.64
C GLU A 90 -4.34 5.81 13.93
N THR A 91 -5.41 6.60 13.94
CA THR A 91 -6.77 6.10 14.15
C THR A 91 -7.30 5.26 12.99
N ARG A 92 -6.62 5.24 11.82
CA ARG A 92 -6.98 4.46 10.64
C ARG A 92 -7.01 2.94 10.84
N PHE A 93 -6.29 2.43 11.85
CA PHE A 93 -6.27 0.99 12.14
C PHE A 93 -7.56 0.49 12.79
N ALA A 94 -8.22 1.29 13.62
CA ALA A 94 -9.46 0.89 14.29
C ALA A 94 -10.60 0.50 13.32
N PRO A 95 -10.86 1.23 12.20
CA PRO A 95 -11.81 0.79 11.18
C PRO A 95 -11.48 -0.56 10.54
N LEU A 96 -10.20 -0.88 10.36
CA LEU A 96 -9.79 -2.19 9.86
C LEU A 96 -10.06 -3.31 10.88
N GLN A 97 -9.69 -3.08 12.15
CA GLN A 97 -9.93 -4.04 13.24
C GLN A 97 -11.42 -4.35 13.42
N THR A 98 -12.27 -3.34 13.33
CA THR A 98 -13.74 -3.46 13.53
C THR A 98 -14.47 -3.95 12.30
N GLY A 99 -13.81 -4.12 11.14
CA GLY A 99 -14.44 -4.51 9.89
C GLY A 99 -15.23 -3.39 9.20
N MET A 100 -15.03 -2.14 9.60
CA MET A 100 -15.61 -0.97 8.91
C MET A 100 -14.95 -0.73 7.54
N VAL A 101 -13.73 -1.22 7.34
CA VAL A 101 -13.06 -1.34 6.06
C VAL A 101 -12.50 -2.76 5.92
N ASP A 102 -12.43 -3.27 4.69
CA ASP A 102 -12.00 -4.63 4.39
C ASP A 102 -10.49 -4.71 4.14
N VAL A 103 -9.94 -3.65 3.62
CA VAL A 103 -8.52 -3.48 3.32
C VAL A 103 -8.13 -2.04 3.59
N LEU A 104 -6.93 -1.84 4.10
CA LEU A 104 -6.33 -0.52 4.28
C LEU A 104 -5.13 -0.43 3.34
N THR A 105 -5.16 0.52 2.40
CA THR A 105 -4.03 0.79 1.50
C THR A 105 -3.17 1.92 2.04
N ARG A 106 -1.88 1.80 1.89
CA ARG A 106 -0.88 2.78 2.30
C ARG A 106 -1.06 3.31 3.73
N SER A 107 -0.95 2.42 4.68
CA SER A 107 -1.08 2.76 6.10
C SER A 107 0.17 3.44 6.71
N GLY A 108 1.19 3.75 5.90
CA GLY A 108 2.51 4.19 6.30
C GLY A 108 3.54 3.07 6.29
N PRO A 109 4.80 3.32 6.67
CA PRO A 109 5.86 2.33 6.61
C PRO A 109 5.54 1.08 7.43
N TRP A 110 5.91 -0.10 6.90
CA TRP A 110 5.87 -1.36 7.62
C TRP A 110 6.98 -1.35 8.67
N THR A 111 6.61 -1.26 9.93
CA THR A 111 7.52 -1.30 11.08
C THR A 111 7.09 -2.39 12.04
N GLU A 112 7.99 -2.87 12.87
CA GLU A 112 7.71 -3.88 13.90
C GLU A 112 6.52 -3.44 14.79
N ARG A 113 6.52 -2.19 15.26
CA ARG A 113 5.44 -1.63 16.07
C ARG A 113 4.08 -1.71 15.36
N ARG A 114 4.03 -1.37 14.06
CA ARG A 114 2.77 -1.41 13.29
C ARG A 114 2.31 -2.82 12.98
N ASP A 115 3.24 -3.75 12.84
CA ASP A 115 2.95 -5.16 12.58
C ASP A 115 2.43 -5.90 13.82
N THR A 116 2.79 -5.44 15.03
CA THR A 116 2.52 -6.18 16.28
C THR A 116 1.44 -5.57 17.16
N LEU A 117 1.15 -4.26 17.05
CA LEU A 117 0.28 -3.58 18.02
C LEU A 117 -1.15 -3.32 17.55
N TYR A 118 -1.39 -3.31 16.24
CA TYR A 118 -2.66 -2.81 15.72
C TYR A 118 -3.62 -3.89 15.21
N GLY A 119 -3.34 -5.18 15.44
CA GLY A 119 -4.22 -6.28 15.01
C GLY A 119 -4.47 -6.26 13.48
N ALA A 120 -3.46 -5.85 12.73
CA ALA A 120 -3.46 -5.73 11.29
C ALA A 120 -2.20 -6.40 10.73
N THR A 121 -2.34 -7.11 9.62
CA THR A 121 -1.24 -7.83 8.98
C THR A 121 -0.88 -7.18 7.65
N TYR A 122 0.38 -6.83 7.48
CA TYR A 122 0.91 -6.39 6.19
C TYR A 122 0.92 -7.54 5.18
N VAL A 123 0.34 -7.29 4.03
CA VAL A 123 0.17 -8.31 2.99
C VAL A 123 1.46 -8.51 2.18
N GLY A 124 2.15 -7.43 1.93
CA GLY A 124 3.40 -7.38 1.16
C GLY A 124 3.72 -5.96 0.74
N THR A 125 4.93 -5.76 0.21
CA THR A 125 5.36 -4.44 -0.25
C THR A 125 4.79 -4.15 -1.63
N ALA A 126 3.93 -3.12 -1.70
CA ALA A 126 3.38 -2.60 -2.94
C ALA A 126 4.19 -1.40 -3.48
N PHE A 127 4.91 -0.70 -2.60
CA PHE A 127 5.72 0.45 -2.99
C PHE A 127 6.90 0.62 -2.03
N PHE A 128 8.09 0.80 -2.60
CA PHE A 128 9.31 1.11 -1.85
C PHE A 128 9.52 2.61 -1.84
N ASP A 129 9.58 3.21 -0.67
CA ASP A 129 9.86 4.62 -0.45
C ASP A 129 10.99 4.78 0.57
N GLY A 130 11.34 6.02 0.87
CA GLY A 130 12.33 6.39 1.86
C GLY A 130 12.52 7.89 1.88
N GLN A 131 13.00 8.40 3.01
CA GLN A 131 13.34 9.78 3.21
C GLN A 131 14.56 10.15 2.36
N SER A 132 14.52 11.33 1.77
CA SER A 132 15.60 11.91 0.94
C SER A 132 15.58 13.44 1.08
N PHE A 133 16.23 14.13 0.16
CA PHE A 133 16.36 15.58 0.17
C PHE A 133 15.94 16.19 -1.16
N LEU A 134 15.17 17.28 -1.11
CA LEU A 134 14.86 18.15 -2.23
C LEU A 134 15.76 19.37 -2.16
N VAL A 135 16.52 19.63 -3.21
CA VAL A 135 17.49 20.74 -3.30
C VAL A 135 17.26 21.59 -4.54
N PRO A 136 17.51 22.90 -4.49
CA PRO A 136 17.62 23.72 -5.69
C PRO A 136 18.80 23.26 -6.53
N GLN A 137 18.63 23.16 -7.85
CA GLN A 137 19.73 22.80 -8.75
C GLN A 137 20.87 23.86 -8.75
N SER A 138 20.56 25.11 -8.37
CA SER A 138 21.54 26.19 -8.21
C SER A 138 22.59 25.92 -7.13
N LEU A 139 22.32 25.02 -6.17
CA LEU A 139 23.34 24.60 -5.19
C LEU A 139 24.39 23.66 -5.80
N GLY A 140 24.16 23.12 -7.01
CA GLY A 140 25.09 22.23 -7.69
C GLY A 140 25.19 20.81 -7.10
N MET A 141 24.54 20.54 -5.98
CA MET A 141 24.59 19.24 -5.27
C MET A 141 23.91 18.14 -6.05
N VAL A 142 24.53 16.98 -6.16
CA VAL A 142 24.02 15.79 -6.85
C VAL A 142 23.89 14.57 -5.96
N SER A 143 24.44 14.64 -4.73
CA SER A 143 24.39 13.60 -3.72
C SER A 143 24.07 14.21 -2.34
N ALA A 144 23.35 13.44 -1.51
CA ALA A 144 23.07 13.82 -0.12
C ALA A 144 24.34 13.91 0.73
N PHE A 145 25.42 13.23 0.34
CA PHE A 145 26.72 13.29 1.03
C PHE A 145 27.48 14.59 0.80
N GLU A 146 26.97 15.46 -0.08
CA GLU A 146 27.53 16.81 -0.31
C GLU A 146 26.83 17.89 0.55
N LEU A 147 25.80 17.48 1.33
CA LEU A 147 25.05 18.39 2.19
C LEU A 147 25.86 18.74 3.44
N GLU A 148 26.36 19.97 3.50
CA GLU A 148 27.10 20.50 4.62
C GLU A 148 26.81 22.01 4.79
N ASP A 149 26.76 22.48 6.04
CA ASP A 149 26.50 23.87 6.43
C ASP A 149 25.23 24.46 5.78
N ILE A 150 24.15 23.71 5.83
CA ILE A 150 22.86 24.04 5.23
C ILE A 150 21.71 24.02 6.24
N SER A 151 20.62 24.73 5.92
CA SER A 151 19.36 24.64 6.66
C SER A 151 18.39 23.65 6.00
N VAL A 152 17.84 22.74 6.82
CA VAL A 152 16.97 21.64 6.37
C VAL A 152 15.61 21.76 7.01
N CYS A 153 14.58 22.02 6.21
CA CYS A 153 13.18 21.87 6.64
C CYS A 153 12.83 20.37 6.74
N VAL A 154 12.25 19.97 7.85
CA VAL A 154 11.89 18.57 8.14
C VAL A 154 10.62 18.49 8.97
N LEU A 155 9.90 17.37 8.88
CA LEU A 155 8.75 17.11 9.76
C LEU A 155 9.24 16.71 11.15
N ASP A 156 8.69 17.36 12.17
CA ASP A 156 8.85 17.01 13.59
C ASP A 156 7.75 16.02 14.05
N ALA A 157 7.05 15.43 13.12
CA ALA A 157 6.00 14.46 13.38
C ALA A 157 6.48 13.06 12.98
N GLY A 158 7.03 12.31 13.94
CA GLY A 158 7.46 10.93 13.73
C GLY A 158 8.98 10.77 13.66
N GLU A 159 9.44 9.85 12.79
CA GLU A 159 10.85 9.44 12.75
C GLU A 159 11.70 10.28 11.77
N GLU A 160 11.10 11.24 11.03
CA GLU A 160 11.81 11.95 9.96
C GLU A 160 12.92 12.87 10.51
N LEU A 161 12.67 13.53 11.63
CA LEU A 161 13.67 14.36 12.29
C LEU A 161 14.84 13.52 12.84
N GLU A 162 14.54 12.42 13.53
CA GLU A 162 15.58 11.52 14.06
C GLU A 162 16.50 10.98 12.95
N ARG A 163 15.94 10.66 11.79
CA ARG A 163 16.70 10.13 10.65
C ARG A 163 17.65 11.13 10.03
N ILE A 164 17.28 12.41 9.94
CA ILE A 164 18.23 13.42 9.47
C ILE A 164 19.33 13.67 10.50
N GLN A 165 19.01 13.64 11.79
CA GLN A 165 20.01 13.74 12.87
C GLN A 165 21.03 12.60 12.78
N GLU A 166 20.56 11.37 12.63
CA GLU A 166 21.41 10.19 12.43
C GLU A 166 22.26 10.30 11.16
N PHE A 167 21.67 10.76 10.05
CA PHE A 167 22.36 10.91 8.78
C PHE A 167 23.50 11.92 8.87
N PHE A 168 23.23 13.13 9.37
CA PHE A 168 24.24 14.18 9.48
C PHE A 168 25.31 13.83 10.53
N PHE A 169 24.90 13.20 11.63
CA PHE A 169 25.85 12.70 12.64
C PHE A 169 26.79 11.64 12.05
N ALA A 170 26.27 10.66 11.33
CA ALA A 170 27.07 9.58 10.73
C ALA A 170 28.05 10.09 9.67
N ASN A 171 27.69 11.16 8.96
CA ASN A 171 28.52 11.80 7.93
C ASN A 171 29.41 12.94 8.48
N GLN A 172 29.33 13.24 9.78
CA GLN A 172 30.07 14.32 10.45
C GLN A 172 29.87 15.69 9.78
N ALA A 173 28.69 15.92 9.20
CA ALA A 173 28.34 17.13 8.49
C ALA A 173 27.49 18.06 9.37
N LEU A 174 27.77 19.38 9.28
CA LEU A 174 27.02 20.41 10.00
C LEU A 174 25.74 20.77 9.23
N TYR A 175 24.67 21.04 9.97
CA TYR A 175 23.40 21.50 9.39
C TYR A 175 22.57 22.22 10.46
N THR A 176 21.53 22.95 10.03
CA THR A 176 20.55 23.59 10.90
C THR A 176 19.18 22.99 10.67
N GLU A 177 18.55 22.49 11.73
CA GLU A 177 17.19 21.96 11.68
C GLU A 177 16.16 23.08 11.65
N VAL A 178 15.14 22.94 10.78
CA VAL A 178 13.98 23.84 10.71
C VAL A 178 12.73 22.95 10.73
N PRO A 179 12.23 22.58 11.93
CA PRO A 179 11.16 21.62 12.09
C PRO A 179 9.78 22.23 11.80
N TYR A 180 8.87 21.40 11.26
CA TYR A 180 7.46 21.72 10.98
C TYR A 180 6.58 20.53 11.31
N GLU A 181 5.32 20.78 11.67
CA GLU A 181 4.35 19.72 11.98
C GLU A 181 3.65 19.15 10.73
N GLU A 182 3.47 19.96 9.68
CA GLU A 182 2.70 19.61 8.49
C GLU A 182 3.53 19.74 7.20
N VAL A 183 3.27 18.82 6.24
CA VAL A 183 3.94 18.82 4.92
C VAL A 183 3.65 20.12 4.14
N SER A 184 2.45 20.69 4.30
CA SER A 184 2.08 21.96 3.69
C SER A 184 2.98 23.09 4.11
N ASP A 185 3.35 23.14 5.40
CA ASP A 185 4.20 24.18 5.96
C ASP A 185 5.63 24.04 5.50
N LEU A 186 6.13 22.81 5.37
CA LEU A 186 7.43 22.52 4.72
C LEU A 186 7.50 23.12 3.31
N SER A 187 6.44 22.93 2.51
CA SER A 187 6.39 23.44 1.14
C SER A 187 6.43 24.96 1.09
N VAL A 188 5.65 25.60 1.95
CA VAL A 188 5.59 27.07 2.05
C VAL A 188 6.93 27.63 2.57
N ALA A 189 7.51 27.03 3.59
CA ALA A 189 8.78 27.43 4.16
C ALA A 189 9.92 27.37 3.13
N TYR A 190 10.00 26.28 2.39
CA TYR A 190 11.00 26.10 1.33
C TYR A 190 10.83 27.13 0.20
N GLN A 191 9.59 27.37 -0.26
CA GLN A 191 9.30 28.37 -1.29
C GLN A 191 9.69 29.80 -0.85
N ASN A 192 9.55 30.10 0.45
CA ASN A 192 9.91 31.39 1.03
C ASN A 192 11.39 31.50 1.41
N GLY A 193 12.21 30.45 1.15
CA GLY A 193 13.64 30.46 1.45
C GLY A 193 13.97 30.41 2.94
N LEU A 194 13.04 29.91 3.80
CA LEU A 194 13.29 29.74 5.24
C LEU A 194 14.23 28.56 5.50
N CYS A 195 14.38 27.65 4.55
CA CYS A 195 15.39 26.63 4.52
C CYS A 195 15.93 26.45 3.09
N GLN A 196 17.16 25.94 2.99
CA GLN A 196 17.82 25.69 1.70
C GLN A 196 17.42 24.34 1.10
N VAL A 197 17.08 23.38 1.95
CA VAL A 197 16.80 21.98 1.60
C VAL A 197 15.56 21.51 2.34
N VAL A 198 14.80 20.61 1.73
CA VAL A 198 13.70 19.89 2.41
C VAL A 198 14.08 18.43 2.53
N SER A 199 13.89 17.84 3.71
CA SER A 199 13.95 16.39 3.92
C SER A 199 12.57 15.85 4.26
N ALA A 200 12.12 14.86 3.47
CA ALA A 200 10.87 14.12 3.69
C ALA A 200 10.89 12.79 2.92
N SER A 201 9.84 11.99 3.08
CA SER A 201 9.65 10.80 2.23
C SER A 201 9.62 11.17 0.74
N GLY A 202 10.09 10.28 -0.13
CA GLY A 202 10.17 10.55 -1.57
C GLY A 202 8.86 10.99 -2.18
N ARG A 203 7.73 10.42 -1.74
CA ARG A 203 6.37 10.82 -2.16
C ARG A 203 6.03 12.26 -1.76
N ASN A 204 6.38 12.68 -0.54
CA ASN A 204 6.16 14.05 -0.06
C ASN A 204 7.06 15.04 -0.82
N LEU A 205 8.32 14.70 -1.03
CA LEU A 205 9.24 15.53 -1.83
C LEU A 205 8.73 15.71 -3.26
N GLN A 206 8.15 14.67 -3.88
CA GLN A 206 7.53 14.81 -5.19
C GLN A 206 6.30 15.71 -5.16
N ALA A 207 5.45 15.60 -4.15
CA ALA A 207 4.29 16.47 -3.99
C ALA A 207 4.71 17.93 -3.82
N ILE A 208 5.69 18.19 -2.95
CA ILE A 208 6.29 19.52 -2.75
C ILE A 208 6.86 20.05 -4.07
N ARG A 209 7.71 19.27 -4.75
CA ARG A 209 8.34 19.67 -6.01
C ARG A 209 7.31 20.05 -7.08
N ARG A 210 6.20 19.29 -7.21
CA ARG A 210 5.10 19.58 -8.16
C ARG A 210 4.43 20.92 -7.86
N GLY A 211 4.32 21.30 -6.59
CA GLY A 211 3.71 22.57 -6.15
C GLY A 211 4.61 23.78 -6.30
N LEU A 212 5.89 23.61 -6.66
CA LEU A 212 6.82 24.74 -6.84
C LEU A 212 6.54 25.49 -8.15
N PRO A 213 6.79 26.80 -8.22
CA PRO A 213 6.63 27.61 -9.44
C PRO A 213 7.45 27.09 -10.64
N ASP A 214 8.67 26.56 -10.38
CA ASP A 214 9.51 25.87 -11.36
C ASP A 214 10.02 24.54 -10.80
N PRO A 215 9.27 23.45 -10.98
CA PRO A 215 9.67 22.12 -10.53
C PRO A 215 11.01 21.64 -11.11
N ASN A 216 11.38 22.14 -12.29
CA ASN A 216 12.61 21.72 -12.97
C ASN A 216 13.86 22.41 -12.43
N ALA A 217 13.71 23.52 -11.72
CA ALA A 217 14.81 24.16 -11.01
C ALA A 217 15.23 23.40 -9.72
N HIS A 218 14.52 22.31 -9.38
CA HIS A 218 14.73 21.55 -8.16
C HIS A 218 14.95 20.07 -8.46
N ARG A 219 15.75 19.41 -7.60
CA ARG A 219 16.14 18.00 -7.71
C ARG A 219 15.89 17.28 -6.41
N ILE A 220 15.34 16.06 -6.47
CA ILE A 220 15.38 15.10 -5.38
C ILE A 220 16.67 14.31 -5.50
N LEU A 221 17.47 14.28 -4.42
CA LEU A 221 18.73 13.54 -4.40
C LEU A 221 18.47 12.03 -4.45
N PRO A 222 19.41 11.27 -5.03
CA PRO A 222 19.19 9.83 -5.26
C PRO A 222 19.21 8.98 -3.99
N GLU A 223 19.95 9.40 -2.97
CA GLU A 223 20.11 8.63 -1.75
C GLU A 223 18.82 8.61 -0.94
N ARG A 224 18.56 7.44 -0.33
CA ARG A 224 17.51 7.23 0.65
C ARG A 224 18.14 7.00 2.01
N ILE A 225 17.82 7.88 2.97
CA ILE A 225 18.33 7.82 4.34
C ILE A 225 17.43 6.97 5.25
N SER A 226 16.31 6.46 4.73
CA SER A 226 15.45 5.51 5.43
C SER A 226 14.90 4.44 4.50
N LYS A 227 14.32 3.38 5.09
CA LYS A 227 13.60 2.31 4.38
C LYS A 227 12.12 2.41 4.73
N GLU A 228 11.29 2.64 3.74
CA GLU A 228 9.84 2.68 3.89
C GLU A 228 9.19 1.68 2.94
N LEU A 229 8.76 0.56 3.51
CA LEU A 229 8.03 -0.48 2.81
C LEU A 229 6.53 -0.18 2.97
N LEU A 230 5.87 0.18 1.88
CA LEU A 230 4.45 0.52 1.88
C LEU A 230 3.65 -0.61 1.25
N GLY A 231 2.51 -0.95 1.81
CA GLY A 231 1.67 -2.00 1.26
C GLY A 231 0.29 -2.07 1.91
N PRO A 232 -0.59 -2.90 1.36
CA PRO A 232 -1.92 -3.09 1.92
C PRO A 232 -1.86 -3.87 3.22
N LEU A 233 -2.79 -3.53 4.13
CA LEU A 233 -3.04 -4.27 5.36
C LEU A 233 -4.44 -4.87 5.35
N VAL A 234 -4.56 -6.02 6.00
CA VAL A 234 -5.82 -6.69 6.30
C VAL A 234 -5.95 -6.91 7.79
N ARG A 235 -7.16 -7.19 8.26
CA ARG A 235 -7.40 -7.57 9.64
C ARG A 235 -6.67 -8.88 9.95
N GLU A 236 -6.05 -8.94 11.11
CA GLU A 236 -5.40 -10.16 11.60
C GLU A 236 -6.40 -11.30 11.78
N GLY A 237 -5.94 -12.54 11.53
CA GLY A 237 -6.73 -13.76 11.72
C GLY A 237 -7.56 -14.21 10.51
N ASP A 238 -7.70 -13.40 9.45
CA ASP A 238 -8.36 -13.80 8.19
C ASP A 238 -7.33 -14.21 7.12
N GLN A 239 -6.85 -15.44 7.21
CA GLN A 239 -5.82 -15.97 6.30
C GLN A 239 -6.31 -16.06 4.85
N GLN A 240 -7.61 -16.30 4.63
CA GLN A 240 -8.17 -16.35 3.28
C GLN A 240 -8.10 -14.96 2.64
N TRP A 241 -8.60 -13.93 3.33
CA TRP A 241 -8.58 -12.57 2.82
C TRP A 241 -7.15 -12.03 2.63
N PHE A 242 -6.27 -12.32 3.57
CA PHE A 242 -4.84 -12.02 3.45
C PHE A 242 -4.25 -12.62 2.17
N SER A 243 -4.54 -13.88 1.86
CA SER A 243 -4.04 -14.54 0.66
C SER A 243 -4.65 -13.93 -0.62
N ILE A 244 -5.93 -13.55 -0.61
CA ILE A 244 -6.60 -12.89 -1.74
C ILE A 244 -5.92 -11.55 -2.06
N VAL A 245 -5.75 -10.70 -1.06
CA VAL A 245 -5.11 -9.38 -1.24
C VAL A 245 -3.66 -9.53 -1.71
N ARG A 246 -2.92 -10.47 -1.11
CA ARG A 246 -1.54 -10.79 -1.49
C ARG A 246 -1.41 -11.28 -2.92
N TRP A 247 -2.21 -12.25 -3.33
CA TRP A 247 -2.14 -12.79 -4.68
C TRP A 247 -2.70 -11.84 -5.74
N THR A 248 -3.57 -10.91 -5.37
CA THR A 248 -3.94 -9.79 -6.25
C THR A 248 -2.73 -8.88 -6.51
N LEU A 249 -1.97 -8.49 -5.47
CA LEU A 249 -0.72 -7.72 -5.63
C LEU A 249 0.30 -8.48 -6.49
N PHE A 250 0.54 -9.74 -6.16
CA PHE A 250 1.51 -10.56 -6.89
C PHE A 250 1.08 -10.83 -8.34
N ALA A 251 -0.22 -10.89 -8.62
CA ALA A 251 -0.74 -11.00 -10.00
C ALA A 251 -0.32 -9.81 -10.85
N LEU A 252 -0.42 -8.57 -10.33
CA LEU A 252 -0.03 -7.37 -11.06
C LEU A 252 1.50 -7.34 -11.31
N ILE A 253 2.31 -7.76 -10.34
CA ILE A 253 3.79 -7.82 -10.47
C ILE A 253 4.19 -8.92 -11.46
N ASN A 254 3.65 -10.15 -11.33
CA ASN A 254 3.93 -11.23 -12.26
C ASN A 254 3.47 -10.91 -13.68
N ALA A 255 2.35 -10.20 -13.84
CA ALA A 255 1.87 -9.77 -15.15
C ALA A 255 2.86 -8.82 -15.84
N GLU A 256 3.46 -7.88 -15.11
CA GLU A 256 4.55 -7.04 -15.65
C GLU A 256 5.75 -7.90 -16.08
N GLU A 257 6.16 -8.86 -15.26
CA GLU A 257 7.33 -9.71 -15.52
C GLU A 257 7.18 -10.54 -16.80
N VAL A 258 5.97 -10.99 -17.13
CA VAL A 258 5.71 -11.78 -18.34
C VAL A 258 5.10 -10.98 -19.49
N GLY A 259 4.99 -9.65 -19.35
CA GLY A 259 4.51 -8.74 -20.37
C GLY A 259 3.00 -8.81 -20.64
N VAL A 260 2.18 -9.24 -19.67
CA VAL A 260 0.72 -9.16 -19.72
C VAL A 260 0.29 -7.76 -19.29
N THR A 261 -0.53 -7.09 -20.10
CA THR A 261 -1.06 -5.75 -19.85
C THR A 261 -2.58 -5.73 -19.97
N SER A 262 -3.21 -4.65 -19.47
CA SER A 262 -4.65 -4.44 -19.68
C SER A 262 -5.03 -4.39 -21.16
N LEU A 263 -4.12 -3.95 -22.03
CA LEU A 263 -4.35 -3.78 -23.47
C LEU A 263 -4.18 -5.08 -24.26
N ASN A 264 -3.28 -5.99 -23.84
CA ASN A 264 -2.97 -7.20 -24.60
C ASN A 264 -3.58 -8.48 -24.05
N ILE A 265 -4.17 -8.45 -22.85
CA ILE A 265 -4.65 -9.60 -22.10
C ILE A 265 -5.61 -10.49 -22.93
N GLU A 266 -6.48 -9.89 -23.73
CA GLU A 266 -7.44 -10.65 -24.56
C GLU A 266 -6.73 -11.38 -25.73
N SER A 267 -5.75 -10.75 -26.34
CA SER A 267 -4.97 -11.36 -27.43
C SER A 267 -4.08 -12.50 -26.95
N LEU A 268 -3.71 -12.50 -25.66
CA LEU A 268 -2.87 -13.52 -25.05
C LEU A 268 -3.65 -14.77 -24.60
N SER A 269 -4.98 -14.82 -24.78
CA SER A 269 -5.81 -15.98 -24.44
C SER A 269 -5.35 -17.27 -25.14
N ALA A 270 -4.79 -17.15 -26.35
CA ALA A 270 -4.23 -18.26 -27.12
C ALA A 270 -2.72 -18.49 -26.89
N SER A 271 -2.11 -17.80 -25.94
CA SER A 271 -0.67 -17.93 -25.65
C SER A 271 -0.29 -19.37 -25.28
N ARG A 272 0.87 -19.80 -25.76
CA ARG A 272 1.48 -21.10 -25.38
C ARG A 272 2.40 -21.00 -24.16
N ASN A 273 2.70 -19.77 -23.68
CA ASN A 273 3.51 -19.57 -22.50
C ASN A 273 2.75 -20.01 -21.23
N PRO A 274 3.22 -21.04 -20.48
CA PRO A 274 2.52 -21.54 -19.31
C PRO A 274 2.31 -20.49 -18.22
N ALA A 275 3.27 -19.56 -18.02
CA ALA A 275 3.15 -18.50 -17.02
C ALA A 275 1.99 -17.55 -17.35
N ILE A 276 1.88 -17.14 -18.64
CA ILE A 276 0.75 -16.32 -19.11
C ILE A 276 -0.57 -17.08 -18.93
N ARG A 277 -0.63 -18.35 -19.35
CA ARG A 277 -1.84 -19.17 -19.25
C ARG A 277 -2.37 -19.31 -17.82
N ARG A 278 -1.45 -19.41 -16.83
CA ARG A 278 -1.82 -19.48 -15.41
C ARG A 278 -2.38 -18.16 -14.90
N ILE A 279 -1.73 -17.04 -15.23
CA ILE A 279 -2.23 -15.69 -14.88
C ILE A 279 -3.61 -15.44 -15.50
N LEU A 280 -3.84 -15.91 -16.73
CA LEU A 280 -5.13 -15.76 -17.40
C LEU A 280 -6.21 -16.74 -16.87
N GLY A 281 -5.85 -17.67 -15.99
CA GLY A 281 -6.76 -18.71 -15.49
C GLY A 281 -7.14 -19.77 -16.56
N VAL A 282 -6.38 -19.86 -17.67
CA VAL A 282 -6.57 -20.86 -18.73
C VAL A 282 -5.97 -22.21 -18.30
N GLU A 283 -4.88 -22.18 -17.54
CA GLU A 283 -4.18 -23.36 -17.03
C GLU A 283 -4.10 -23.31 -15.49
N GLY A 284 -4.40 -24.43 -14.84
CA GLY A 284 -4.47 -24.51 -13.39
C GLY A 284 -5.74 -23.89 -12.82
N ASP A 285 -5.94 -24.06 -11.51
CA ASP A 285 -7.03 -23.43 -10.77
C ASP A 285 -6.45 -22.83 -9.48
N PHE A 286 -6.07 -21.57 -9.55
CA PHE A 286 -5.48 -20.81 -8.43
C PHE A 286 -6.51 -19.95 -7.68
N GLY A 287 -7.72 -19.85 -8.24
CA GLY A 287 -8.82 -19.09 -7.64
C GLY A 287 -9.63 -19.90 -6.64
N SER A 288 -10.02 -21.15 -6.99
CA SER A 288 -10.91 -21.95 -6.15
C SER A 288 -10.40 -22.18 -4.73
N PRO A 289 -9.10 -22.43 -4.47
CA PRO A 289 -8.59 -22.53 -3.10
C PRO A 289 -8.75 -21.26 -2.27
N LEU A 290 -8.87 -20.10 -2.93
CA LEU A 290 -9.13 -18.79 -2.32
C LEU A 290 -10.63 -18.46 -2.28
N GLY A 291 -11.49 -19.33 -2.82
CA GLY A 291 -12.90 -19.06 -3.02
C GLY A 291 -13.20 -18.10 -4.17
N LEU A 292 -12.27 -17.86 -5.08
CA LEU A 292 -12.40 -16.93 -6.22
C LEU A 292 -12.63 -17.66 -7.54
N LYS A 293 -12.96 -16.90 -8.58
CA LYS A 293 -12.98 -17.40 -9.96
C LYS A 293 -11.55 -17.75 -10.40
N ARG A 294 -11.42 -18.71 -11.31
CA ARG A 294 -10.12 -19.07 -11.94
C ARG A 294 -9.46 -17.86 -12.62
N SER A 295 -10.27 -16.94 -13.14
CA SER A 295 -9.84 -15.73 -13.85
C SER A 295 -9.49 -14.55 -12.95
N PHE A 296 -9.51 -14.67 -11.62
CA PHE A 296 -9.40 -13.53 -10.70
C PHE A 296 -8.17 -12.64 -10.95
N MET A 297 -7.02 -13.24 -11.30
CA MET A 297 -5.82 -12.47 -11.64
C MET A 297 -6.02 -11.70 -12.95
N ALA A 298 -6.59 -12.33 -13.97
CA ALA A 298 -6.92 -11.67 -15.22
C ALA A 298 -7.95 -10.55 -15.04
N ASP A 299 -8.94 -10.74 -14.18
CA ASP A 299 -9.94 -9.74 -13.87
C ASP A 299 -9.31 -8.52 -13.17
N ALA A 300 -8.36 -8.73 -12.25
CA ALA A 300 -7.58 -7.67 -11.62
C ALA A 300 -6.74 -6.89 -12.64
N ILE A 301 -6.05 -7.58 -13.56
CA ILE A 301 -5.20 -6.97 -14.59
C ILE A 301 -6.04 -6.18 -15.59
N ARG A 302 -7.20 -6.67 -16.01
CA ARG A 302 -8.13 -5.91 -16.87
C ARG A 302 -8.56 -4.61 -16.23
N ALA A 303 -8.82 -4.65 -14.92
CA ALA A 303 -9.33 -3.51 -14.17
C ALA A 303 -8.29 -2.41 -13.95
N ALA A 304 -7.06 -2.78 -13.59
CA ALA A 304 -6.04 -1.83 -13.16
C ALA A 304 -4.80 -1.78 -14.06
N GLY A 305 -4.60 -2.76 -14.91
CA GLY A 305 -3.34 -2.99 -15.62
C GLY A 305 -2.38 -3.85 -14.79
N ASN A 306 -1.19 -4.12 -15.32
CA ASN A 306 -0.10 -4.69 -14.55
C ASN A 306 0.57 -3.63 -13.66
N TYR A 307 1.56 -4.03 -12.86
CA TYR A 307 2.19 -3.10 -11.92
C TYR A 307 2.89 -1.92 -12.65
N ALA A 308 3.50 -2.13 -13.82
CA ALA A 308 4.10 -1.04 -14.59
C ALA A 308 3.04 -0.04 -15.07
N GLU A 309 1.92 -0.51 -15.61
CA GLU A 309 0.82 0.35 -16.04
C GLU A 309 0.25 1.16 -14.87
N LEU A 310 0.11 0.51 -13.70
CA LEU A 310 -0.33 1.15 -12.48
C LEU A 310 0.65 2.24 -12.03
N TYR A 311 1.95 1.93 -12.00
CA TYR A 311 3.00 2.86 -11.63
C TYR A 311 3.06 4.06 -12.60
N ASP A 312 3.11 3.80 -13.90
CA ASP A 312 3.30 4.83 -14.93
C ASP A 312 2.11 5.78 -15.02
N ARG A 313 0.89 5.30 -14.77
CA ARG A 313 -0.32 6.13 -14.73
C ARG A 313 -0.25 7.19 -13.64
N HIS A 314 0.36 6.89 -12.49
CA HIS A 314 0.37 7.77 -11.32
C HIS A 314 1.70 8.47 -11.06
N PHE A 315 2.81 7.88 -11.52
CA PHE A 315 4.17 8.37 -11.26
C PHE A 315 5.04 8.45 -12.51
N GLY A 316 4.53 8.02 -13.65
CA GLY A 316 5.28 8.02 -14.92
C GLY A 316 5.47 9.41 -15.52
N PRO A 317 6.19 9.49 -16.66
CA PRO A 317 6.55 10.77 -17.30
C PRO A 317 5.36 11.66 -17.66
N GLN A 318 4.21 11.06 -17.94
CA GLN A 318 2.99 11.79 -18.34
C GLN A 318 2.31 12.54 -17.18
N THR A 319 2.73 12.30 -15.94
CA THR A 319 2.11 12.92 -14.75
C THR A 319 2.65 14.32 -14.43
N GLY A 320 3.56 14.86 -15.28
CA GLY A 320 4.19 16.17 -15.05
C GLY A 320 5.26 16.20 -13.97
N ALA A 321 5.46 15.09 -13.23
CA ALA A 321 6.55 14.94 -12.26
C ALA A 321 6.93 13.47 -12.14
N ALA A 322 7.62 12.97 -13.15
CA ALA A 322 8.07 11.59 -13.20
C ALA A 322 8.89 11.22 -11.97
N LEU A 323 8.49 10.13 -11.31
CA LEU A 323 9.28 9.45 -10.31
C LEU A 323 9.96 8.26 -10.99
N LEU A 324 11.28 8.19 -10.91
CA LEU A 324 12.00 7.02 -11.42
C LEU A 324 11.57 5.78 -10.64
N ARG A 325 11.40 4.66 -11.34
CA ARG A 325 11.03 3.37 -10.74
C ARG A 325 11.99 2.98 -9.60
N GLY A 326 13.30 3.07 -9.83
CA GLY A 326 14.30 2.72 -8.83
C GLY A 326 14.01 1.38 -8.17
N GLN A 327 13.87 1.37 -6.85
CA GLN A 327 13.51 0.16 -6.09
C GLN A 327 12.14 -0.42 -6.46
N ASN A 328 11.25 0.37 -7.04
CA ASN A 328 9.94 -0.07 -7.54
C ASN A 328 10.01 -0.70 -8.96
N ALA A 329 11.19 -0.91 -9.53
CA ALA A 329 11.36 -1.72 -10.71
C ALA A 329 11.35 -3.21 -10.36
N LEU A 330 11.07 -4.06 -11.37
CA LEU A 330 11.23 -5.51 -11.21
C LEU A 330 12.68 -5.89 -10.86
N TRP A 331 12.85 -6.98 -10.16
CA TRP A 331 14.17 -7.55 -9.84
C TRP A 331 15.04 -7.78 -11.08
N THR A 332 14.44 -8.14 -12.21
CA THR A 332 15.09 -8.28 -13.52
C THR A 332 15.64 -6.96 -14.08
N ASN A 333 15.13 -5.84 -13.59
CA ASN A 333 15.50 -4.49 -14.02
C ASN A 333 16.24 -3.71 -12.90
N GLY A 334 16.80 -4.44 -11.93
CA GLY A 334 17.61 -3.87 -10.84
C GLY A 334 16.81 -3.28 -9.68
N GLY A 335 15.48 -3.51 -9.63
CA GLY A 335 14.63 -3.10 -8.52
C GLY A 335 14.44 -4.19 -7.46
N LEU A 336 13.48 -3.97 -6.55
CA LEU A 336 13.16 -4.87 -5.44
C LEU A 336 11.78 -5.54 -5.58
N LEU A 337 11.02 -5.26 -6.65
CA LEU A 337 9.77 -5.96 -6.88
C LEU A 337 10.06 -7.41 -7.26
N TYR A 338 9.66 -8.30 -6.35
CA TYR A 338 9.90 -9.73 -6.44
C TYR A 338 8.65 -10.48 -5.93
N ALA A 339 7.87 -11.03 -6.85
CA ALA A 339 6.68 -11.81 -6.51
C ALA A 339 6.94 -13.31 -6.70
N PRO A 340 6.38 -14.17 -5.82
CA PRO A 340 6.42 -15.61 -6.04
C PRO A 340 5.72 -15.97 -7.36
N PRO A 341 6.24 -16.98 -8.11
CA PRO A 341 5.64 -17.39 -9.37
C PRO A 341 4.29 -18.08 -9.16
N VAL A 342 3.38 -17.92 -10.12
CA VAL A 342 2.10 -18.62 -10.16
C VAL A 342 2.32 -20.06 -10.66
N ARG A 343 2.34 -21.02 -9.71
CA ARG A 343 2.59 -22.46 -9.99
C ARG A 343 1.71 -23.36 -9.16
#